data_ab6bfd04046f41ac902aa4a54cce9e16
#
_entry.id   ab6bfd04046f41ac902aa4a54cce9e16
#
_cell.length_a   1.000
_cell.length_b   1.000
_cell.length_c   1.000
_cell.angle_alpha   90.00
_cell.angle_beta   90.00
_cell.angle_gamma   90.00
#
_symmetry.space_group_name_H-M   'P 1'
#
loop_
_entity.id
_entity.type
_entity.pdbx_description
1 polymer ?
#
loop_
_entity_poly.entity_id
_entity_poly.type
_entity_poly.pdbx_seq_one_letter_code
_entity_poly.pdbx_strand_id
1 'polypeptide(L)'
;RTRVRSSLGADVRLDYDSFGLVSEINASCGREDSPAWESSIRHDDAGREVERFATGGIRIATDYDDTGMVRSRHVYSDGRHTGFRSYRWDVGARLMSMRCNLSAEPVIFDYDSVGNPIRGEYGMFDQIFRTPDLVGNIYRDENRRDRTYDRGGRLLSDGEFHYSYDCEGNLVHKSRRNLTEAPKAQARHGFLSIFTGSEKTEADNAQAWQPGDTRYTWLANGMLESVITPEGKTVTFEYDALGRRTAKTSDGTARMFCWDGNVLLHEWECKEDELPRLVTDDMGRESYDHEVTFENVITWVYDRQSFTPVAKVTEQERYTIVHDYLGTPTQAYDSKGKLVWEMLLDVYGNAKEYSGEKCFIPFRYQGQYEDEQTELYYNRFRYYSSGMGMYISSDPIGLAGNNPTLYGYVNNVTIWLDPLGLDPLGTKG
;
A
#
# COMPACT_ATOMS: atom_id res chain seq x y z
N ARG A 1 -12.98 20.97 5.81
CA ARG A 1 -13.69 20.54 4.59
C ARG A 1 -15.00 19.86 5.00
N THR A 2 -16.12 20.31 4.45
CA THR A 2 -17.46 19.79 4.81
C THR A 2 -18.07 18.91 3.72
N ARG A 3 -17.50 18.91 2.50
CA ARG A 3 -18.04 18.15 1.38
C ARG A 3 -17.00 17.84 0.31
N VAL A 4 -17.11 16.66 -0.28
CA VAL A 4 -16.41 16.21 -1.49
C VAL A 4 -17.45 15.84 -2.54
N ARG A 5 -17.30 16.34 -3.76
CA ARG A 5 -18.10 15.93 -4.90
C ARG A 5 -17.22 15.59 -6.09
N SER A 6 -17.60 14.60 -6.85
CA SER A 6 -16.95 14.25 -8.11
C SER A 6 -17.94 14.16 -9.25
N SER A 7 -17.46 14.31 -10.48
CA SER A 7 -18.23 14.06 -11.70
C SER A 7 -18.63 12.59 -11.86
N LEU A 8 -17.94 11.67 -11.17
CA LEU A 8 -18.26 10.25 -11.13
C LEU A 8 -19.33 9.90 -10.08
N GLY A 9 -19.97 10.90 -9.50
CA GLY A 9 -21.17 10.76 -8.66
C GLY A 9 -20.89 10.66 -7.16
N ALA A 10 -19.66 10.75 -6.68
CA ALA A 10 -19.45 10.84 -5.22
C ALA A 10 -20.03 12.13 -4.66
N ASP A 11 -20.74 12.01 -3.55
CA ASP A 11 -21.14 13.11 -2.68
C ASP A 11 -20.87 12.68 -1.22
N VAL A 12 -19.72 13.08 -0.68
CA VAL A 12 -19.31 12.79 0.70
C VAL A 12 -19.45 14.07 1.51
N ARG A 13 -20.23 14.01 2.60
CA ARG A 13 -20.47 15.12 3.53
C ARG A 13 -19.91 14.77 4.89
N LEU A 14 -19.30 15.77 5.53
CA LEU A 14 -18.77 15.67 6.88
C LEU A 14 -19.41 16.75 7.74
N ASP A 15 -20.02 16.33 8.84
CA ASP A 15 -20.52 17.21 9.87
C ASP A 15 -19.58 17.18 11.08
N TYR A 16 -19.56 18.29 11.81
CA TYR A 16 -18.62 18.51 12.90
C TYR A 16 -19.37 18.90 14.17
N ASP A 17 -18.88 18.43 15.28
CA ASP A 17 -19.36 18.85 16.60
C ASP A 17 -18.88 20.27 16.96
N SER A 18 -19.27 20.74 18.14
CA SER A 18 -18.89 22.06 18.65
C SER A 18 -17.40 22.25 18.91
N PHE A 19 -16.63 21.16 18.96
CA PHE A 19 -15.17 21.16 19.14
C PHE A 19 -14.42 21.06 17.80
N GLY A 20 -15.14 20.96 16.67
CA GLY A 20 -14.57 20.80 15.34
C GLY A 20 -14.07 19.38 15.03
N LEU A 21 -14.53 18.37 15.79
CA LEU A 21 -14.31 16.97 15.50
C LEU A 21 -15.41 16.46 14.56
N VAL A 22 -15.09 15.52 13.68
CA VAL A 22 -16.08 14.91 12.78
C VAL A 22 -17.08 14.12 13.60
N SER A 23 -18.36 14.51 13.57
CA SER A 23 -19.46 13.83 14.25
C SER A 23 -20.26 12.92 13.34
N GLU A 24 -20.33 13.23 12.03
CA GLU A 24 -21.06 12.42 11.05
C GLU A 24 -20.35 12.43 9.71
N ILE A 25 -20.43 11.30 9.01
CA ILE A 25 -19.99 11.14 7.63
C ILE A 25 -21.13 10.52 6.84
N ASN A 26 -21.49 11.14 5.72
CA ASN A 26 -22.52 10.68 4.81
C ASN A 26 -21.91 10.55 3.41
N ALA A 27 -22.01 9.39 2.78
CA ALA A 27 -21.41 9.15 1.47
C ALA A 27 -22.40 8.45 0.55
N SER A 28 -22.64 9.03 -0.60
CA SER A 28 -23.44 8.44 -1.69
C SER A 28 -22.64 8.41 -2.99
N CYS A 29 -23.01 7.51 -3.92
CA CYS A 29 -22.46 7.47 -5.26
C CYS A 29 -23.57 7.42 -6.32
N GLY A 30 -23.53 8.37 -7.23
CA GLY A 30 -24.08 8.37 -8.59
C GLY A 30 -25.56 8.53 -8.79
N ARG A 31 -26.47 7.97 -8.02
CA ARG A 31 -27.92 8.02 -8.24
C ARG A 31 -28.64 8.61 -7.04
N GLU A 32 -29.63 9.49 -7.30
CA GLU A 32 -30.43 10.12 -6.24
C GLU A 32 -31.14 9.12 -5.31
N ASP A 33 -31.46 7.92 -5.81
CA ASP A 33 -32.15 6.85 -5.07
C ASP A 33 -31.21 5.77 -4.50
N SER A 34 -29.88 5.90 -4.67
CA SER A 34 -28.94 4.94 -4.08
C SER A 34 -28.81 5.18 -2.58
N PRO A 35 -28.96 4.13 -1.74
CA PRO A 35 -28.81 4.29 -0.30
C PRO A 35 -27.40 4.80 0.04
N ALA A 36 -27.32 5.82 0.89
CA ALA A 36 -26.05 6.35 1.36
C ALA A 36 -25.38 5.40 2.36
N TRP A 37 -24.05 5.45 2.43
CA TRP A 37 -23.33 4.96 3.59
C TRP A 37 -23.27 6.09 4.63
N GLU A 38 -23.59 5.76 5.87
CA GLU A 38 -23.66 6.72 6.95
C GLU A 38 -22.85 6.25 8.15
N SER A 39 -22.24 7.21 8.85
CA SER A 39 -21.53 6.94 10.10
C SER A 39 -21.67 8.11 11.05
N SER A 40 -22.01 7.84 12.32
CA SER A 40 -21.98 8.81 13.41
C SER A 40 -20.90 8.44 14.42
N ILE A 41 -20.18 9.45 14.94
CA ILE A 41 -18.99 9.29 15.76
C ILE A 41 -19.18 10.02 17.08
N ARG A 42 -18.84 9.34 18.17
CA ARG A 42 -18.80 9.92 19.50
C ARG A 42 -17.37 10.02 20.00
N HIS A 43 -17.06 11.16 20.57
CA HIS A 43 -15.76 11.44 21.17
C HIS A 43 -15.87 11.54 22.69
N ASP A 44 -14.79 11.27 23.39
CA ASP A 44 -14.65 11.58 24.82
C ASP A 44 -14.20 13.04 25.00
N ASP A 45 -14.05 13.46 26.27
CA ASP A 45 -13.64 14.82 26.65
C ASP A 45 -12.21 15.17 26.17
N ALA A 46 -11.39 14.19 25.81
CA ALA A 46 -10.06 14.37 25.22
C ALA A 46 -10.09 14.43 23.68
N GLY A 47 -11.27 14.31 23.05
CA GLY A 47 -11.46 14.34 21.61
C GLY A 47 -11.10 13.02 20.90
N ARG A 48 -11.00 11.91 21.65
CA ARG A 48 -10.71 10.58 21.09
C ARG A 48 -12.01 9.88 20.72
N GLU A 49 -12.04 9.19 19.57
CA GLU A 49 -13.19 8.39 19.12
C GLU A 49 -13.40 7.19 20.05
N VAL A 50 -14.49 7.21 20.83
CA VAL A 50 -14.87 6.12 21.74
C VAL A 50 -15.92 5.20 21.12
N GLU A 51 -16.72 5.71 20.19
CA GLU A 51 -17.78 4.93 19.57
C GLU A 51 -18.10 5.44 18.16
N ARG A 52 -18.29 4.50 17.25
CA ARG A 52 -18.76 4.78 15.89
C ARG A 52 -19.92 3.86 15.56
N PHE A 53 -20.99 4.43 15.05
CA PHE A 53 -22.09 3.69 14.43
C PHE A 53 -22.00 3.87 12.93
N ALA A 54 -22.21 2.81 12.17
CA ALA A 54 -22.12 2.86 10.72
C ALA A 54 -23.19 1.98 10.06
N THR A 55 -23.39 2.20 8.76
CA THR A 55 -24.30 1.41 7.91
C THR A 55 -24.06 -0.10 8.15
N GLY A 56 -25.17 -0.87 8.13
CA GLY A 56 -25.16 -2.30 8.42
C GLY A 56 -25.36 -2.63 9.91
N GLY A 57 -25.85 -1.67 10.71
CA GLY A 57 -26.02 -1.86 12.16
C GLY A 57 -24.70 -2.08 12.88
N ILE A 58 -23.60 -1.60 12.27
CA ILE A 58 -22.25 -1.74 12.82
C ILE A 58 -22.04 -0.71 13.93
N ARG A 59 -21.58 -1.19 15.07
CA ARG A 59 -21.10 -0.37 16.19
C ARG A 59 -19.66 -0.76 16.51
N ILE A 60 -18.76 0.22 16.48
CA ILE A 60 -17.36 0.07 16.85
C ILE A 60 -17.17 0.79 18.18
N ALA A 61 -16.71 0.08 19.22
CA ALA A 61 -16.40 0.65 20.52
C ALA A 61 -14.89 0.58 20.75
N THR A 62 -14.28 1.71 21.07
CA THR A 62 -12.83 1.84 21.29
C THR A 62 -12.57 2.23 22.75
N ASP A 63 -11.75 1.44 23.43
CA ASP A 63 -11.26 1.71 24.77
C ASP A 63 -9.81 2.16 24.73
N TYR A 64 -9.46 3.06 25.62
CA TYR A 64 -8.11 3.59 25.79
C TYR A 64 -7.56 3.23 27.17
N ASP A 65 -6.24 3.16 27.28
CA ASP A 65 -5.56 3.08 28.57
C ASP A 65 -5.36 4.48 29.18
N ASP A 66 -4.78 4.52 30.38
CA ASP A 66 -4.55 5.75 31.13
C ASP A 66 -3.54 6.69 30.46
N THR A 67 -2.76 6.19 29.49
CA THR A 67 -1.80 6.98 28.72
C THR A 67 -2.39 7.50 27.40
N GLY A 68 -3.63 7.10 27.07
CA GLY A 68 -4.33 7.49 25.85
C GLY A 68 -4.10 6.55 24.67
N MET A 69 -3.38 5.44 24.85
CA MET A 69 -3.19 4.44 23.80
C MET A 69 -4.43 3.55 23.67
N VAL A 70 -4.78 3.15 22.45
CA VAL A 70 -5.89 2.21 22.22
C VAL A 70 -5.61 0.90 22.93
N ARG A 71 -6.45 0.52 23.88
CA ARG A 71 -6.40 -0.75 24.61
C ARG A 71 -7.18 -1.84 23.88
N SER A 72 -8.36 -1.51 23.39
CA SER A 72 -9.17 -2.44 22.62
C SER A 72 -10.14 -1.74 21.68
N ARG A 73 -10.50 -2.45 20.63
CA ARG A 73 -11.57 -2.09 19.71
C ARG A 73 -12.48 -3.29 19.51
N HIS A 74 -13.76 -3.13 19.78
CA HIS A 74 -14.78 -4.15 19.67
C HIS A 74 -15.79 -3.77 18.60
N VAL A 75 -16.16 -4.73 17.76
CA VAL A 75 -17.14 -4.55 16.68
C VAL A 75 -18.38 -5.36 16.98
N TYR A 76 -19.52 -4.73 16.84
CA TYR A 76 -20.84 -5.34 17.00
C TYR A 76 -21.64 -5.13 15.72
N SER A 77 -22.38 -6.15 15.30
CA SER A 77 -23.39 -6.08 14.24
C SER A 77 -24.73 -6.45 14.81
N ASP A 78 -25.72 -5.57 14.69
CA ASP A 78 -27.05 -5.72 15.31
C ASP A 78 -27.00 -6.14 16.79
N GLY A 79 -26.07 -5.53 17.53
CA GLY A 79 -25.85 -5.81 18.97
C GLY A 79 -25.09 -7.09 19.28
N ARG A 80 -24.74 -7.93 18.30
CA ARG A 80 -23.93 -9.12 18.48
C ARG A 80 -22.45 -8.80 18.29
N HIS A 81 -21.61 -9.24 19.22
CA HIS A 81 -20.16 -9.10 19.11
C HIS A 81 -19.64 -9.94 17.94
N THR A 82 -19.02 -9.31 16.95
CA THR A 82 -18.56 -9.95 15.71
C THR A 82 -17.07 -9.82 15.48
N GLY A 83 -16.40 -8.88 16.13
CA GLY A 83 -14.98 -8.66 15.95
C GLY A 83 -14.33 -7.93 17.10
N PHE A 84 -13.04 -8.16 17.28
CA PHE A 84 -12.24 -7.41 18.24
C PHE A 84 -10.78 -7.32 17.83
N ARG A 85 -10.11 -6.27 18.35
CA ARG A 85 -8.66 -6.16 18.50
C ARG A 85 -8.33 -5.62 19.88
N SER A 86 -7.32 -6.20 20.53
CA SER A 86 -6.80 -5.71 21.80
C SER A 86 -5.30 -5.58 21.75
N TYR A 87 -4.78 -4.59 22.46
CA TYR A 87 -3.38 -4.18 22.41
C TYR A 87 -2.83 -4.07 23.83
N ARG A 88 -1.57 -4.41 24.01
CA ARG A 88 -0.81 -4.18 25.24
C ARG A 88 0.40 -3.34 24.92
N TRP A 89 0.54 -2.26 25.63
CA TRP A 89 1.62 -1.29 25.50
C TRP A 89 2.55 -1.37 26.71
N ASP A 90 3.81 -1.06 26.52
CA ASP A 90 4.72 -0.81 27.64
C ASP A 90 4.69 0.68 28.03
N VAL A 91 5.44 1.03 29.06
CA VAL A 91 5.54 2.42 29.58
C VAL A 91 6.17 3.40 28.58
N GLY A 92 6.83 2.91 27.53
CA GLY A 92 7.41 3.68 26.44
C GLY A 92 6.50 3.76 25.20
N ALA A 93 5.21 3.40 25.32
CA ALA A 93 4.21 3.34 24.24
C ALA A 93 4.63 2.40 23.09
N ARG A 94 5.40 1.32 23.37
CA ARG A 94 5.71 0.27 22.40
C ARG A 94 4.64 -0.82 22.47
N LEU A 95 4.17 -1.29 21.31
CA LEU A 95 3.18 -2.36 21.23
C LEU A 95 3.83 -3.71 21.59
N MET A 96 3.55 -4.21 22.79
CA MET A 96 4.12 -5.49 23.26
C MET A 96 3.37 -6.70 22.73
N SER A 97 2.04 -6.59 22.60
CA SER A 97 1.25 -7.67 22.01
C SER A 97 -0.09 -7.18 21.48
N MET A 98 -0.64 -7.95 20.54
CA MET A 98 -1.97 -7.74 19.96
C MET A 98 -2.71 -9.07 19.86
N ARG A 99 -4.05 -9.03 19.99
CA ARG A 99 -4.97 -10.14 19.69
C ARG A 99 -6.08 -9.68 18.76
N CYS A 100 -6.53 -10.56 17.87
CA CYS A 100 -7.68 -10.34 17.01
C CYS A 100 -8.42 -11.66 16.72
N ASN A 101 -9.50 -11.62 15.96
CA ASN A 101 -10.25 -12.83 15.60
C ASN A 101 -9.41 -13.86 14.82
N LEU A 102 -8.52 -13.40 13.95
CA LEU A 102 -7.69 -14.27 13.10
C LEU A 102 -6.51 -14.90 13.85
N SER A 103 -6.15 -14.38 15.03
CA SER A 103 -5.03 -14.92 15.80
C SER A 103 -5.51 -15.88 16.88
N ALA A 104 -5.10 -17.15 16.81
CA ALA A 104 -5.37 -18.14 17.87
C ALA A 104 -4.66 -17.76 19.17
N GLU A 105 -3.41 -17.30 19.07
CA GLU A 105 -2.56 -16.80 20.15
C GLU A 105 -2.30 -15.31 20.00
N PRO A 106 -1.88 -14.59 21.06
CA PRO A 106 -1.45 -13.20 20.92
C PRO A 106 -0.27 -13.10 19.96
N VAL A 107 -0.30 -12.10 19.07
CA VAL A 107 0.89 -11.68 18.33
C VAL A 107 1.78 -10.91 19.31
N ILE A 108 3.05 -11.30 19.44
CA ILE A 108 4.01 -10.70 20.38
C ILE A 108 5.09 -9.96 19.57
N PHE A 109 5.48 -8.79 20.05
CA PHE A 109 6.53 -7.98 19.42
C PHE A 109 7.71 -7.81 20.35
N ASP A 110 8.92 -8.04 19.85
CA ASP A 110 10.17 -7.75 20.54
C ASP A 110 10.89 -6.57 19.91
N TYR A 111 11.63 -5.88 20.73
CA TYR A 111 12.30 -4.63 20.36
C TYR A 111 13.80 -4.67 20.71
N ASP A 112 14.59 -3.97 19.91
CA ASP A 112 15.98 -3.68 20.26
C ASP A 112 16.06 -2.60 21.36
N SER A 113 17.29 -2.29 21.79
CA SER A 113 17.55 -1.32 22.86
C SER A 113 17.17 0.12 22.49
N VAL A 114 16.99 0.43 21.19
CA VAL A 114 16.60 1.76 20.72
C VAL A 114 15.11 1.84 20.34
N GLY A 115 14.38 0.72 20.47
CA GLY A 115 12.93 0.67 20.27
C GLY A 115 12.46 0.30 18.87
N ASN A 116 13.32 -0.23 18.01
CA ASN A 116 12.89 -0.80 16.74
C ASN A 116 12.33 -2.20 16.95
N PRO A 117 11.20 -2.58 16.34
CA PRO A 117 10.70 -3.94 16.39
C PRO A 117 11.63 -4.86 15.60
N ILE A 118 12.11 -5.91 16.27
CA ILE A 118 13.06 -6.88 15.72
C ILE A 118 12.43 -8.24 15.42
N ARG A 119 11.24 -8.51 15.98
CA ARG A 119 10.54 -9.77 15.80
C ARG A 119 9.05 -9.60 16.03
N GLY A 120 8.22 -10.24 15.19
CA GLY A 120 6.82 -10.53 15.43
C GLY A 120 6.63 -12.04 15.58
N GLU A 121 5.98 -12.49 16.66
CA GLU A 121 5.63 -13.88 16.91
C GLU A 121 4.12 -14.05 16.72
N TYR A 122 3.71 -14.85 15.74
CA TYR A 122 2.31 -15.06 15.31
C TYR A 122 1.75 -16.40 15.78
N GLY A 123 2.48 -17.17 16.56
CA GLY A 123 2.17 -18.46 17.12
C GLY A 123 3.45 -19.17 17.57
N MET A 124 3.32 -20.32 18.22
CA MET A 124 4.41 -21.04 18.92
C MET A 124 5.68 -21.26 18.07
N PHE A 125 5.55 -21.39 16.73
CA PHE A 125 6.67 -21.63 15.83
C PHE A 125 6.69 -20.68 14.63
N ASP A 126 5.92 -19.63 14.66
CA ASP A 126 5.75 -18.70 13.56
C ASP A 126 6.30 -17.32 13.91
N GLN A 127 7.60 -17.17 13.73
CA GLN A 127 8.37 -15.98 14.07
C GLN A 127 8.86 -15.30 12.79
N ILE A 128 8.68 -13.99 12.70
CA ILE A 128 9.15 -13.17 11.59
C ILE A 128 10.12 -12.13 12.15
N PHE A 129 11.39 -12.25 11.78
CA PHE A 129 12.44 -11.33 12.18
C PHE A 129 12.45 -10.09 11.28
N ARG A 130 12.77 -8.95 11.88
CA ARG A 130 12.98 -7.66 11.23
C ARG A 130 14.16 -6.96 11.89
N THR A 131 15.34 -7.52 11.76
CA THR A 131 16.54 -7.12 12.50
C THR A 131 17.29 -6.01 11.75
N PRO A 132 17.27 -4.74 12.19
CA PRO A 132 18.02 -3.67 11.54
C PRO A 132 19.52 -3.75 11.88
N ASP A 133 20.37 -3.32 10.94
CA ASP A 133 21.77 -3.00 11.27
C ASP A 133 21.92 -1.51 11.69
N LEU A 134 23.14 -1.07 11.90
CA LEU A 134 23.43 0.30 12.36
C LEU A 134 23.12 1.38 11.32
N VAL A 135 22.99 1.02 10.05
CA VAL A 135 22.66 1.93 8.96
C VAL A 135 21.22 1.76 8.48
N GLY A 136 20.44 0.90 9.16
CA GLY A 136 19.00 0.72 8.91
C GLY A 136 18.64 -0.31 7.84
N ASN A 137 19.58 -1.11 7.34
CA ASN A 137 19.26 -2.26 6.49
C ASN A 137 18.56 -3.33 7.30
N ILE A 138 17.53 -3.97 6.74
CA ILE A 138 16.65 -4.91 7.42
C ILE A 138 16.95 -6.34 7.02
N TYR A 139 17.17 -7.21 8.02
CA TYR A 139 17.40 -8.64 7.86
C TYR A 139 16.20 -9.43 8.39
N ARG A 140 15.91 -10.59 7.78
CA ARG A 140 14.88 -11.55 8.21
C ARG A 140 15.45 -12.69 9.08
N ASP A 141 16.69 -12.58 9.44
CA ASP A 141 17.42 -13.49 10.32
C ASP A 141 17.96 -12.72 11.54
N GLU A 142 17.88 -13.33 12.71
CA GLU A 142 18.38 -12.76 13.97
C GLU A 142 19.87 -12.40 13.89
N ASN A 143 20.66 -13.18 13.17
CA ASN A 143 22.11 -13.00 13.04
C ASN A 143 22.52 -12.11 11.86
N ARG A 144 21.57 -11.55 11.09
CA ARG A 144 21.81 -10.67 9.93
C ARG A 144 22.67 -11.32 8.84
N ARG A 145 22.38 -12.58 8.47
CA ARG A 145 23.18 -13.36 7.52
C ARG A 145 22.43 -13.70 6.22
N ASP A 146 21.12 -13.49 6.19
CA ASP A 146 20.24 -13.86 5.09
C ASP A 146 20.32 -12.88 3.91
N ARG A 147 20.87 -11.68 4.10
CA ARG A 147 20.85 -10.61 3.10
C ARG A 147 22.20 -9.96 2.90
N THR A 148 22.43 -9.46 1.69
CA THR A 148 23.60 -8.63 1.36
C THR A 148 23.15 -7.30 0.77
N TYR A 149 23.79 -6.23 1.25
CA TYR A 149 23.51 -4.85 0.83
C TYR A 149 24.78 -4.19 0.29
N ASP A 150 24.61 -3.23 -0.61
CA ASP A 150 25.70 -2.35 -1.00
C ASP A 150 25.79 -1.12 -0.09
N ARG A 151 26.72 -0.20 -0.42
CA ARG A 151 26.95 1.01 0.37
C ARG A 151 25.79 2.00 0.40
N GLY A 152 24.86 1.93 -0.57
CA GLY A 152 23.69 2.78 -0.65
C GLY A 152 22.46 2.19 0.04
N GLY A 153 22.58 1.01 0.66
CA GLY A 153 21.47 0.28 1.27
C GLY A 153 20.60 -0.47 0.26
N ARG A 154 21.10 -0.67 -1.00
CA ARG A 154 20.41 -1.48 -1.99
C ARG A 154 20.58 -2.96 -1.66
N LEU A 155 19.47 -3.68 -1.60
CA LEU A 155 19.50 -5.13 -1.40
C LEU A 155 20.05 -5.81 -2.66
N LEU A 156 21.18 -6.50 -2.53
CA LEU A 156 21.80 -7.23 -3.65
C LEU A 156 21.37 -8.69 -3.72
N SER A 157 21.12 -9.31 -2.55
CA SER A 157 20.60 -10.67 -2.46
C SER A 157 19.93 -10.90 -1.11
N ASP A 158 18.90 -11.74 -1.08
CA ASP A 158 18.23 -12.23 0.13
C ASP A 158 18.34 -13.76 0.30
N GLY A 159 19.30 -14.37 -0.40
CA GLY A 159 19.52 -15.82 -0.37
C GLY A 159 18.65 -16.59 -1.36
N GLU A 160 17.49 -16.09 -1.73
CA GLU A 160 16.61 -16.66 -2.76
C GLU A 160 16.73 -15.92 -4.09
N PHE A 161 16.78 -14.57 -4.03
CA PHE A 161 16.83 -13.71 -5.20
C PHE A 161 18.08 -12.84 -5.20
N HIS A 162 18.47 -12.45 -6.41
CA HIS A 162 19.47 -11.44 -6.72
C HIS A 162 18.79 -10.22 -7.34
N TYR A 163 19.27 -9.05 -7.01
CA TYR A 163 18.67 -7.77 -7.37
C TYR A 163 19.69 -6.89 -8.09
N SER A 164 19.30 -6.27 -9.20
CA SER A 164 20.13 -5.28 -9.88
C SER A 164 19.41 -3.95 -10.02
N TYR A 165 20.18 -2.87 -10.01
CA TYR A 165 19.69 -1.50 -9.99
C TYR A 165 20.33 -0.72 -11.14
N ASP A 166 19.60 0.29 -11.62
CA ASP A 166 20.16 1.27 -12.57
C ASP A 166 21.09 2.28 -11.85
N CYS A 167 21.63 3.24 -12.64
CA CYS A 167 22.52 4.27 -12.09
C CYS A 167 21.83 5.28 -11.18
N GLU A 168 20.49 5.40 -11.23
CA GLU A 168 19.67 6.26 -10.38
C GLU A 168 19.24 5.55 -9.08
N GLY A 169 19.51 4.25 -8.98
CA GLY A 169 19.19 3.42 -7.83
C GLY A 169 17.81 2.81 -7.86
N ASN A 170 17.16 2.74 -9.01
CA ASN A 170 15.90 2.04 -9.17
C ASN A 170 16.14 0.56 -9.44
N LEU A 171 15.35 -0.32 -8.82
CA LEU A 171 15.38 -1.75 -9.07
C LEU A 171 14.96 -2.03 -10.52
N VAL A 172 15.81 -2.71 -11.29
CA VAL A 172 15.52 -3.06 -12.69
C VAL A 172 15.34 -4.54 -12.93
N HIS A 173 15.87 -5.40 -12.03
CA HIS A 173 15.78 -6.85 -12.20
C HIS A 173 15.83 -7.58 -10.87
N LYS A 174 14.93 -8.54 -10.68
CA LYS A 174 14.89 -9.52 -9.59
C LYS A 174 14.93 -10.91 -10.22
N SER A 175 15.87 -11.77 -9.83
CA SER A 175 16.04 -13.11 -10.39
C SER A 175 16.58 -14.09 -9.35
N ARG A 176 16.25 -15.37 -9.49
CA ARG A 176 16.90 -16.46 -8.73
C ARG A 176 18.32 -16.76 -9.26
N ARG A 177 18.65 -16.28 -10.44
CA ARG A 177 19.97 -16.40 -11.03
C ARG A 177 20.90 -15.31 -10.48
N ASN A 178 22.17 -15.65 -10.28
CA ASN A 178 23.15 -14.64 -9.91
C ASN A 178 23.40 -13.67 -11.09
N LEU A 179 22.91 -12.45 -10.96
CA LEU A 179 22.98 -11.41 -12.00
C LEU A 179 24.38 -10.79 -12.15
N THR A 180 25.30 -11.04 -11.21
CA THR A 180 26.69 -10.52 -11.26
C THR A 180 27.63 -11.42 -12.05
N GLU A 181 27.25 -12.63 -12.37
CA GLU A 181 28.03 -13.58 -13.21
C GLU A 181 27.71 -13.42 -14.69
N ALA A 182 27.66 -12.20 -15.22
CA ALA A 182 27.74 -12.01 -16.65
C ALA A 182 29.07 -12.60 -17.15
N PRO A 183 29.09 -13.44 -18.21
CA PRO A 183 30.32 -13.97 -18.73
C PRO A 183 31.24 -12.78 -19.04
N LYS A 184 32.46 -12.79 -18.48
CA LYS A 184 33.49 -11.81 -18.81
C LYS A 184 33.70 -11.85 -20.31
N ALA A 185 33.06 -10.94 -21.03
CA ALA A 185 33.30 -10.80 -22.46
C ALA A 185 34.79 -10.57 -22.64
N GLN A 186 35.49 -11.54 -23.22
CA GLN A 186 36.87 -11.35 -23.66
C GLN A 186 36.81 -10.23 -24.70
N ALA A 187 37.35 -9.07 -24.32
CA ALA A 187 37.47 -7.92 -25.20
C ALA A 187 38.32 -8.34 -26.41
N ARG A 188 37.71 -8.84 -27.47
CA ARG A 188 38.30 -8.91 -28.78
C ARG A 188 38.24 -7.51 -29.37
N HIS A 189 39.33 -6.78 -29.24
CA HIS A 189 39.57 -5.57 -30.00
C HIS A 189 39.56 -5.90 -31.50
N GLY A 190 38.40 -5.68 -32.13
CA GLY A 190 38.22 -5.65 -33.56
C GLY A 190 37.90 -4.24 -34.01
N PHE A 191 38.85 -3.60 -34.71
CA PHE A 191 38.81 -2.19 -35.16
C PHE A 191 37.83 -1.92 -36.32
N LEU A 192 36.77 -2.71 -36.52
CA LEU A 192 35.93 -2.65 -37.74
C LEU A 192 34.42 -2.84 -37.48
N SER A 193 33.82 -2.24 -36.41
CA SER A 193 32.36 -2.33 -36.22
C SER A 193 31.65 -0.97 -36.13
N ILE A 194 32.10 0.04 -36.86
CA ILE A 194 31.46 1.40 -36.84
C ILE A 194 30.26 1.50 -37.81
N PHE A 195 29.93 0.47 -38.61
CA PHE A 195 28.92 0.59 -39.69
C PHE A 195 27.86 -0.52 -39.78
N THR A 196 27.61 -1.31 -38.75
CA THR A 196 26.50 -2.27 -38.81
C THR A 196 25.65 -2.15 -37.53
N GLY A 197 24.31 -2.10 -37.74
CA GLY A 197 23.32 -1.87 -36.70
C GLY A 197 23.49 -2.76 -35.46
N SER A 198 23.09 -2.26 -34.34
CA SER A 198 23.23 -2.81 -32.98
C SER A 198 22.95 -4.32 -32.91
N GLU A 199 23.99 -5.16 -32.99
CA GLU A 199 23.90 -6.49 -32.41
C GLU A 199 23.87 -6.34 -30.91
N LYS A 200 22.79 -6.82 -30.29
CA LYS A 200 22.69 -6.92 -28.82
C LYS A 200 23.90 -7.69 -28.31
N THR A 201 24.68 -7.10 -27.44
CA THR A 201 25.89 -7.74 -26.91
C THR A 201 25.50 -8.93 -26.02
N GLU A 202 26.39 -9.92 -25.85
CA GLU A 202 26.16 -11.05 -24.93
C GLU A 202 25.89 -10.60 -23.50
N ALA A 203 26.38 -9.44 -23.12
CA ALA A 203 26.07 -8.79 -21.82
C ALA A 203 24.58 -8.36 -21.73
N ASP A 204 23.98 -7.85 -22.84
CA ASP A 204 22.54 -7.52 -22.87
C ASP A 204 21.68 -8.79 -22.81
N ASN A 205 22.16 -9.90 -23.37
CA ASN A 205 21.46 -11.19 -23.30
C ASN A 205 21.53 -11.84 -21.91
N ALA A 206 22.61 -11.64 -21.14
CA ALA A 206 22.75 -12.16 -19.78
C ALA A 206 21.78 -11.48 -18.79
N GLN A 207 21.37 -10.24 -19.08
CA GLN A 207 20.37 -9.48 -18.32
C GLN A 207 18.96 -9.56 -18.92
N ALA A 208 18.75 -10.29 -20.01
CA ALA A 208 17.43 -10.48 -20.59
C ALA A 208 16.52 -11.22 -19.60
N TRP A 209 15.26 -10.81 -19.55
CA TRP A 209 14.23 -11.49 -18.75
C TRP A 209 14.14 -12.97 -19.15
N GLN A 210 14.00 -13.85 -18.16
CA GLN A 210 13.70 -15.27 -18.32
C GLN A 210 12.51 -15.64 -17.40
N PRO A 211 11.77 -16.72 -17.72
CA PRO A 211 10.69 -17.20 -16.84
C PRO A 211 11.16 -17.36 -15.38
N GLY A 212 10.43 -16.76 -14.48
CA GLY A 212 10.77 -16.67 -13.06
C GLY A 212 11.50 -15.38 -12.65
N ASP A 213 11.91 -14.54 -13.60
CA ASP A 213 12.49 -13.21 -13.34
C ASP A 213 11.38 -12.16 -13.26
N THR A 214 11.62 -11.09 -12.49
CA THR A 214 10.83 -9.86 -12.56
C THR A 214 11.68 -8.73 -13.13
N ARG A 215 11.17 -7.99 -14.11
CA ARG A 215 11.83 -6.79 -14.63
C ARG A 215 10.99 -5.55 -14.38
N TYR A 216 11.67 -4.46 -14.13
CA TYR A 216 11.08 -3.15 -13.85
C TYR A 216 11.62 -2.13 -14.84
N THR A 217 10.75 -1.30 -15.38
CA THR A 217 11.10 -0.18 -16.28
C THR A 217 10.64 1.12 -15.65
N TRP A 218 11.43 2.16 -15.76
CA TRP A 218 11.21 3.44 -15.09
C TRP A 218 11.12 4.58 -16.09
N LEU A 219 10.21 5.50 -15.85
CA LEU A 219 10.11 6.77 -16.56
C LEU A 219 11.25 7.71 -16.13
N ALA A 220 11.60 8.64 -17.00
CA ALA A 220 12.66 9.63 -16.74
C ALA A 220 12.43 10.50 -15.49
N ASN A 221 11.20 10.57 -14.98
CA ASN A 221 10.85 11.26 -13.74
C ASN A 221 10.95 10.38 -12.48
N GLY A 222 11.46 9.14 -12.61
CA GLY A 222 11.63 8.21 -11.50
C GLY A 222 10.36 7.43 -11.09
N MET A 223 9.26 7.57 -11.85
CA MET A 223 8.05 6.75 -11.61
C MET A 223 8.16 5.40 -12.32
N LEU A 224 7.58 4.34 -11.72
CA LEU A 224 7.58 3.00 -12.31
C LEU A 224 6.69 2.97 -13.55
N GLU A 225 7.26 2.63 -14.71
CA GLU A 225 6.55 2.56 -15.98
C GLU A 225 5.89 1.20 -16.20
N SER A 226 6.65 0.13 -15.97
CA SER A 226 6.12 -1.22 -16.16
C SER A 226 6.85 -2.27 -15.33
N VAL A 227 6.17 -3.41 -15.15
CA VAL A 227 6.69 -4.62 -14.53
C VAL A 227 6.41 -5.80 -15.46
N ILE A 228 7.44 -6.59 -15.78
CA ILE A 228 7.26 -7.92 -16.38
C ILE A 228 7.33 -8.92 -15.24
N THR A 229 6.23 -9.64 -15.00
CA THR A 229 6.11 -10.61 -13.89
C THR A 229 6.90 -11.89 -14.16
N PRO A 230 7.08 -12.77 -13.16
CA PRO A 230 7.75 -14.07 -13.35
C PRO A 230 7.10 -14.96 -14.41
N GLU A 231 5.81 -14.79 -14.68
CA GLU A 231 5.03 -15.50 -15.70
C GLU A 231 5.15 -14.86 -17.09
N GLY A 232 5.82 -13.71 -17.21
CA GLY A 232 6.00 -12.98 -18.48
C GLY A 232 4.85 -12.04 -18.81
N LYS A 233 3.95 -11.76 -17.89
CA LYS A 233 2.89 -10.76 -18.06
C LYS A 233 3.46 -9.37 -17.86
N THR A 234 3.02 -8.43 -18.67
CA THR A 234 3.40 -7.03 -18.53
C THR A 234 2.28 -6.25 -17.82
N VAL A 235 2.65 -5.56 -16.78
CA VAL A 235 1.78 -4.60 -16.07
C VAL A 235 2.34 -3.21 -16.31
N THR A 236 1.55 -2.28 -16.84
CA THR A 236 1.95 -0.89 -17.12
C THR A 236 1.23 0.09 -16.21
N PHE A 237 1.85 1.23 -15.96
CA PHE A 237 1.33 2.27 -15.08
C PHE A 237 1.37 3.63 -15.77
N GLU A 238 0.31 4.41 -15.56
CA GLU A 238 0.22 5.79 -16.04
C GLU A 238 0.01 6.75 -14.87
N TYR A 239 0.47 8.00 -15.04
CA TYR A 239 0.47 9.00 -13.99
C TYR A 239 0.03 10.35 -14.53
N ASP A 240 -0.62 11.14 -13.66
CA ASP A 240 -0.92 12.53 -13.95
C ASP A 240 0.31 13.45 -13.76
N ALA A 241 0.15 14.72 -14.09
CA ALA A 241 1.22 15.73 -13.95
C ALA A 241 1.70 15.95 -12.50
N LEU A 242 0.92 15.49 -11.50
CA LEU A 242 1.31 15.50 -10.10
C LEU A 242 1.98 14.19 -9.66
N GLY A 243 2.18 13.23 -10.59
CA GLY A 243 2.75 11.92 -10.32
C GLY A 243 1.79 10.98 -9.57
N ARG A 244 0.46 11.22 -9.57
CA ARG A 244 -0.52 10.27 -9.02
C ARG A 244 -0.87 9.25 -10.09
N ARG A 245 -0.89 7.97 -9.73
CA ARG A 245 -1.22 6.91 -10.68
C ARG A 245 -2.65 7.04 -11.17
N THR A 246 -2.84 7.14 -12.48
CA THR A 246 -4.15 7.27 -13.13
C THR A 246 -4.65 5.97 -13.74
N ALA A 247 -3.73 5.10 -14.15
CA ALA A 247 -4.09 3.78 -14.70
C ALA A 247 -3.07 2.71 -14.31
N LYS A 248 -3.55 1.47 -14.28
CA LYS A 248 -2.78 0.23 -14.25
C LYS A 248 -3.37 -0.72 -15.26
N THR A 249 -2.59 -1.15 -16.25
CA THR A 249 -3.07 -2.03 -17.33
C THR A 249 -2.34 -3.36 -17.28
N SER A 250 -3.08 -4.45 -17.40
CA SER A 250 -2.57 -5.82 -17.50
C SER A 250 -3.60 -6.72 -18.19
N ASP A 251 -3.13 -7.63 -19.04
CA ASP A 251 -3.97 -8.64 -19.71
C ASP A 251 -5.21 -8.03 -20.43
N GLY A 252 -5.04 -6.86 -21.07
CA GLY A 252 -6.11 -6.18 -21.80
C GLY A 252 -7.18 -5.50 -20.92
N THR A 253 -6.94 -5.43 -19.60
CA THR A 253 -7.82 -4.72 -18.64
C THR A 253 -7.06 -3.57 -18.02
N ALA A 254 -7.66 -2.39 -18.01
CA ALA A 254 -7.16 -1.21 -17.34
C ALA A 254 -7.98 -0.93 -16.08
N ARG A 255 -7.28 -0.79 -14.94
CA ARG A 255 -7.86 -0.25 -13.71
C ARG A 255 -7.50 1.22 -13.60
N MET A 256 -8.52 2.05 -13.59
CA MET A 256 -8.42 3.50 -13.56
C MET A 256 -8.54 4.04 -12.14
N PHE A 257 -7.88 5.16 -11.85
CA PHE A 257 -7.82 5.77 -10.53
C PHE A 257 -8.12 7.27 -10.60
N CYS A 258 -9.00 7.74 -9.74
CA CYS A 258 -9.33 9.16 -9.60
C CYS A 258 -9.06 9.61 -8.15
N TRP A 259 -8.36 10.71 -7.97
CA TRP A 259 -7.79 11.14 -6.69
C TRP A 259 -8.45 12.40 -6.14
N ASP A 260 -8.61 12.43 -4.83
CA ASP A 260 -8.91 13.63 -4.05
C ASP A 260 -7.65 14.04 -3.25
N GLY A 261 -6.87 14.97 -3.80
CA GLY A 261 -5.54 15.26 -3.26
C GLY A 261 -4.62 14.03 -3.37
N ASN A 262 -4.19 13.49 -2.24
CA ASN A 262 -3.33 12.31 -2.17
C ASN A 262 -4.08 11.02 -1.76
N VAL A 263 -5.41 11.05 -1.61
CA VAL A 263 -6.20 9.85 -1.32
C VAL A 263 -6.97 9.40 -2.56
N LEU A 264 -7.09 8.09 -2.74
CA LEU A 264 -7.82 7.50 -3.84
C LEU A 264 -9.32 7.68 -3.63
N LEU A 265 -10.00 8.46 -4.48
CA LEU A 265 -11.44 8.68 -4.37
C LEU A 265 -12.25 7.62 -5.10
N HIS A 266 -11.86 7.33 -6.36
CA HIS A 266 -12.54 6.34 -7.19
C HIS A 266 -11.56 5.40 -7.86
N GLU A 267 -12.02 4.18 -8.08
CA GLU A 267 -11.42 3.25 -9.02
C GLU A 267 -12.50 2.49 -9.80
N TRP A 268 -12.19 2.09 -11.02
CA TRP A 268 -13.05 1.27 -11.88
C TRP A 268 -12.20 0.48 -12.86
N GLU A 269 -12.78 -0.52 -13.47
CA GLU A 269 -12.14 -1.29 -14.53
C GLU A 269 -12.83 -1.02 -15.87
N CYS A 270 -12.05 -1.01 -16.94
CA CYS A 270 -12.50 -1.00 -18.32
C CYS A 270 -11.55 -1.86 -19.16
N LYS A 271 -11.97 -2.22 -20.37
CA LYS A 271 -11.04 -2.88 -21.28
C LYS A 271 -10.05 -1.86 -21.85
N GLU A 272 -8.82 -2.31 -22.10
CA GLU A 272 -7.77 -1.44 -22.64
C GLU A 272 -8.14 -0.86 -24.02
N ASP A 273 -8.84 -1.63 -24.85
CA ASP A 273 -9.30 -1.19 -26.18
C ASP A 273 -10.46 -0.19 -26.13
N GLU A 274 -11.13 -0.07 -24.98
CA GLU A 274 -12.19 0.92 -24.69
C GLU A 274 -11.63 2.23 -24.08
N LEU A 275 -10.31 2.34 -23.87
CA LEU A 275 -9.70 3.58 -23.40
C LEU A 275 -9.70 4.64 -24.49
N PRO A 276 -10.09 5.89 -24.18
CA PRO A 276 -10.04 6.98 -25.15
C PRO A 276 -8.63 7.24 -25.63
N ARG A 277 -8.46 7.42 -26.92
CA ARG A 277 -7.18 7.73 -27.53
C ARG A 277 -7.12 9.21 -27.88
N LEU A 278 -5.96 9.81 -27.62
CA LEU A 278 -5.70 11.16 -28.04
C LEU A 278 -5.54 11.18 -29.56
N VAL A 279 -6.39 11.94 -30.26
CA VAL A 279 -6.36 12.14 -31.71
C VAL A 279 -6.09 13.60 -32.01
N THR A 280 -5.31 13.85 -33.06
CA THR A 280 -5.01 15.22 -33.52
C THR A 280 -5.77 15.46 -34.82
N ASP A 281 -6.55 16.55 -34.89
CA ASP A 281 -7.26 16.94 -36.09
C ASP A 281 -6.32 17.64 -37.12
N ASP A 282 -6.85 17.91 -38.31
CA ASP A 282 -6.11 18.55 -39.41
C ASP A 282 -5.61 19.97 -39.06
N MET A 283 -6.12 20.57 -37.98
CA MET A 283 -5.70 21.88 -37.46
C MET A 283 -4.69 21.78 -36.31
N GLY A 284 -4.24 20.55 -35.98
CA GLY A 284 -3.29 20.32 -34.87
C GLY A 284 -3.94 20.38 -33.48
N ARG A 285 -5.29 20.32 -33.36
CA ARG A 285 -5.98 20.31 -32.07
C ARG A 285 -6.10 18.88 -31.59
N GLU A 286 -5.74 18.68 -30.34
CA GLU A 286 -5.83 17.38 -29.66
C GLU A 286 -7.18 17.22 -28.97
N SER A 287 -7.81 16.08 -29.15
CA SER A 287 -9.05 15.68 -28.47
C SER A 287 -9.07 14.16 -28.29
N TYR A 288 -9.87 13.68 -27.36
CA TYR A 288 -10.12 12.25 -27.26
C TYR A 288 -11.13 11.82 -28.34
N ASP A 289 -10.93 10.60 -28.90
CA ASP A 289 -11.78 10.02 -29.94
C ASP A 289 -13.20 9.67 -29.44
N HIS A 290 -13.34 9.39 -28.13
CA HIS A 290 -14.64 9.16 -27.47
C HIS A 290 -14.58 9.52 -25.98
N GLU A 291 -15.73 9.54 -25.33
CA GLU A 291 -15.82 9.72 -23.87
C GLU A 291 -15.63 8.39 -23.15
N VAL A 292 -15.03 8.44 -21.95
CA VAL A 292 -14.86 7.28 -21.07
C VAL A 292 -16.21 6.81 -20.55
N THR A 293 -16.50 5.52 -20.68
CA THR A 293 -17.62 4.89 -20.00
C THR A 293 -17.19 4.43 -18.60
N PHE A 294 -18.02 4.70 -17.60
CA PHE A 294 -17.74 4.35 -16.21
C PHE A 294 -18.76 3.30 -15.76
N GLU A 295 -18.27 2.10 -15.50
CA GLU A 295 -19.08 1.01 -14.97
C GLU A 295 -18.44 0.48 -13.67
N ASN A 296 -19.27 0.03 -12.73
CA ASN A 296 -18.84 -0.57 -11.48
C ASN A 296 -17.83 0.29 -10.68
N VAL A 297 -18.04 1.60 -10.68
CA VAL A 297 -17.18 2.55 -9.96
C VAL A 297 -17.22 2.25 -8.48
N ILE A 298 -16.04 2.07 -7.91
CA ILE A 298 -15.83 1.97 -6.47
C ILE A 298 -15.47 3.37 -5.95
N THR A 299 -16.18 3.82 -4.93
CA THR A 299 -15.88 5.06 -4.22
C THR A 299 -15.33 4.72 -2.84
N TRP A 300 -14.17 5.26 -2.51
CA TRP A 300 -13.55 5.12 -1.21
C TRP A 300 -13.86 6.34 -0.33
N VAL A 301 -14.28 6.09 0.89
CA VAL A 301 -14.56 7.14 1.88
C VAL A 301 -13.48 7.06 2.96
N TYR A 302 -12.90 8.21 3.30
CA TYR A 302 -11.83 8.30 4.28
C TYR A 302 -12.27 9.07 5.53
N ASP A 303 -11.66 8.70 6.64
CA ASP A 303 -11.85 9.39 7.90
C ASP A 303 -11.14 10.76 7.85
N ARG A 304 -11.91 11.85 7.84
CA ARG A 304 -11.41 13.22 7.78
C ARG A 304 -10.47 13.44 6.57
N GLN A 305 -9.31 14.03 6.80
CA GLN A 305 -8.24 14.21 5.81
C GLN A 305 -7.09 13.20 6.01
N SER A 306 -7.42 12.01 6.50
CA SER A 306 -6.46 10.92 6.72
C SER A 306 -6.37 9.99 5.51
N PHE A 307 -5.44 9.06 5.56
CA PHE A 307 -5.34 7.94 4.61
C PHE A 307 -6.08 6.69 5.12
N THR A 308 -6.93 6.83 6.15
CA THR A 308 -7.70 5.72 6.74
C THR A 308 -9.03 5.56 6.01
N PRO A 309 -9.23 4.49 5.22
CA PRO A 309 -10.50 4.23 4.57
C PRO A 309 -11.52 3.72 5.60
N VAL A 310 -12.72 4.29 5.60
CA VAL A 310 -13.83 3.91 6.50
C VAL A 310 -15.02 3.29 5.77
N ALA A 311 -15.09 3.46 4.44
CA ALA A 311 -16.08 2.77 3.63
C ALA A 311 -15.60 2.52 2.20
N LYS A 312 -16.15 1.44 1.62
CA LYS A 312 -16.15 1.12 0.20
C LYS A 312 -17.59 1.19 -0.29
N VAL A 313 -17.86 2.08 -1.23
CA VAL A 313 -19.21 2.32 -1.77
C VAL A 313 -19.20 1.96 -3.25
N THR A 314 -20.11 1.09 -3.66
CA THR A 314 -20.34 0.70 -5.05
C THR A 314 -21.77 1.03 -5.44
N GLU A 315 -22.13 0.84 -6.71
CA GLU A 315 -23.53 1.01 -7.14
C GLU A 315 -24.49 0.05 -6.42
N GLN A 316 -24.02 -1.18 -6.11
CA GLN A 316 -24.85 -2.25 -5.58
C GLN A 316 -24.80 -2.34 -4.05
N GLU A 317 -23.66 -2.00 -3.44
CA GLU A 317 -23.41 -2.33 -2.02
C GLU A 317 -22.58 -1.26 -1.30
N ARG A 318 -22.72 -1.23 0.01
CA ARG A 318 -22.04 -0.33 0.95
C ARG A 318 -21.31 -1.16 1.99
N TYR A 319 -20.01 -1.00 2.07
CA TYR A 319 -19.20 -1.74 3.03
C TYR A 319 -18.62 -0.78 4.06
N THR A 320 -18.83 -1.10 5.34
CA THR A 320 -18.17 -0.42 6.46
C THR A 320 -16.81 -1.05 6.70
N ILE A 321 -15.75 -0.25 6.70
CA ILE A 321 -14.38 -0.68 6.94
C ILE A 321 -13.99 -0.35 8.38
N VAL A 322 -13.52 -1.35 9.11
CA VAL A 322 -12.92 -1.21 10.43
C VAL A 322 -11.41 -1.22 10.28
N HIS A 323 -10.73 -0.36 11.02
CA HIS A 323 -9.26 -0.24 10.99
C HIS A 323 -8.65 -0.46 12.38
N ASP A 324 -7.34 -0.69 12.43
CA ASP A 324 -6.57 -0.72 13.67
C ASP A 324 -6.26 0.69 14.20
N TYR A 325 -5.47 0.78 15.27
CA TYR A 325 -5.04 2.07 15.87
C TYR A 325 -4.16 2.91 14.94
N LEU A 326 -3.51 2.31 13.95
CA LEU A 326 -2.71 3.01 12.91
C LEU A 326 -3.54 3.40 11.68
N GLY A 327 -4.84 3.07 11.64
CA GLY A 327 -5.70 3.30 10.48
C GLY A 327 -5.56 2.25 9.37
N THR A 328 -4.88 1.13 9.63
CA THR A 328 -4.80 0.00 8.71
C THR A 328 -6.13 -0.74 8.66
N PRO A 329 -6.73 -0.99 7.49
CA PRO A 329 -7.97 -1.77 7.38
C PRO A 329 -7.78 -3.18 7.92
N THR A 330 -8.76 -3.64 8.69
CA THR A 330 -8.71 -4.94 9.36
C THR A 330 -9.92 -5.82 9.13
N GLN A 331 -11.10 -5.21 8.94
CA GLN A 331 -12.36 -5.90 8.68
C GLN A 331 -13.23 -5.07 7.73
N ALA A 332 -14.09 -5.73 6.96
CA ALA A 332 -15.15 -5.07 6.19
C ALA A 332 -16.48 -5.81 6.38
N TYR A 333 -17.55 -5.03 6.54
CA TYR A 333 -18.91 -5.50 6.75
C TYR A 333 -19.81 -4.95 5.65
N ASP A 334 -20.71 -5.79 5.10
CA ASP A 334 -21.72 -5.36 4.12
C ASP A 334 -22.83 -4.52 4.76
N SER A 335 -23.78 -4.02 3.97
CA SER A 335 -24.91 -3.21 4.43
C SER A 335 -25.91 -3.97 5.32
N LYS A 336 -25.77 -5.30 5.41
CA LYS A 336 -26.54 -6.18 6.33
C LYS A 336 -25.77 -6.53 7.60
N GLY A 337 -24.58 -5.96 7.80
CA GLY A 337 -23.75 -6.22 8.96
C GLY A 337 -23.01 -7.56 8.94
N LYS A 338 -22.93 -8.26 7.78
CA LYS A 338 -22.17 -9.50 7.65
C LYS A 338 -20.70 -9.16 7.44
N LEU A 339 -19.81 -9.81 8.20
CA LEU A 339 -18.37 -9.76 7.95
C LEU A 339 -18.08 -10.45 6.60
N VAL A 340 -17.50 -9.69 5.67
CA VAL A 340 -17.17 -10.17 4.31
C VAL A 340 -15.67 -10.24 4.04
N TRP A 341 -14.87 -9.54 4.83
CA TRP A 341 -13.43 -9.53 4.71
C TRP A 341 -12.77 -9.22 6.06
N GLU A 342 -11.67 -9.89 6.33
CA GLU A 342 -10.83 -9.65 7.52
C GLU A 342 -9.37 -9.93 7.19
N MET A 343 -8.42 -9.18 7.80
CA MET A 343 -6.99 -9.32 7.53
C MET A 343 -6.13 -9.02 8.77
N LEU A 344 -5.08 -9.82 8.91
CA LEU A 344 -3.96 -9.62 9.81
C LEU A 344 -2.67 -9.48 8.98
N LEU A 345 -1.94 -8.37 9.16
CA LEU A 345 -0.65 -8.13 8.52
C LEU A 345 0.50 -8.61 9.39
N ASP A 346 1.60 -9.00 8.76
CA ASP A 346 2.88 -9.21 9.42
C ASP A 346 3.66 -7.87 9.59
N VAL A 347 4.84 -7.95 10.22
CA VAL A 347 5.73 -6.79 10.46
C VAL A 347 6.29 -6.16 9.18
N TYR A 348 6.08 -6.76 8.02
CA TYR A 348 6.43 -6.23 6.70
C TYR A 348 5.23 -5.71 5.92
N GLY A 349 4.02 -5.84 6.48
CA GLY A 349 2.78 -5.47 5.81
C GLY A 349 2.24 -6.54 4.86
N ASN A 350 2.79 -7.78 4.85
CA ASN A 350 2.17 -8.87 4.09
C ASN A 350 0.88 -9.33 4.77
N ALA A 351 -0.08 -9.77 3.96
CA ALA A 351 -1.25 -10.48 4.45
C ALA A 351 -0.83 -11.81 5.08
N LYS A 352 -0.79 -11.85 6.42
CA LYS A 352 -0.40 -13.04 7.21
C LYS A 352 -1.54 -14.03 7.30
N GLU A 353 -2.69 -13.55 7.74
CA GLU A 353 -3.95 -14.30 7.82
C GLU A 353 -5.06 -13.45 7.24
N TYR A 354 -5.99 -14.02 6.51
CA TYR A 354 -7.14 -13.29 5.98
C TYR A 354 -8.33 -14.21 5.72
N SER A 355 -9.51 -13.61 5.64
CA SER A 355 -10.77 -14.23 5.24
C SER A 355 -11.44 -13.37 4.18
N GLY A 356 -12.08 -13.98 3.19
CA GLY A 356 -12.61 -13.31 2.01
C GLY A 356 -11.57 -13.19 0.89
N GLU A 357 -11.84 -12.38 -0.12
CA GLU A 357 -10.92 -12.10 -1.22
C GLU A 357 -9.78 -11.19 -0.74
N LYS A 358 -8.53 -11.59 -0.94
CA LYS A 358 -7.34 -10.90 -0.40
C LYS A 358 -7.33 -9.39 -0.71
N CYS A 359 -7.59 -9.01 -1.95
CA CYS A 359 -7.58 -7.64 -2.43
C CYS A 359 -8.96 -6.97 -2.45
N PHE A 360 -9.98 -7.54 -1.76
CA PHE A 360 -11.29 -6.90 -1.59
C PHE A 360 -11.18 -5.49 -0.99
N ILE A 361 -10.28 -5.33 0.00
CA ILE A 361 -9.75 -4.03 0.45
C ILE A 361 -8.27 -4.02 0.12
N PRO A 362 -7.82 -3.25 -0.90
CA PRO A 362 -6.44 -3.29 -1.39
C PRO A 362 -5.46 -2.49 -0.53
N PHE A 363 -5.96 -1.74 0.45
CA PHE A 363 -5.11 -0.91 1.31
C PHE A 363 -4.37 -1.76 2.35
N ARG A 364 -3.09 -1.40 2.60
CA ARG A 364 -2.24 -1.98 3.63
C ARG A 364 -1.94 -0.93 4.69
N TYR A 365 -0.68 -0.63 5.02
CA TYR A 365 -0.43 0.55 5.85
C TYR A 365 -0.98 1.81 5.17
N GLN A 366 -1.26 2.87 5.93
CA GLN A 366 -1.82 4.11 5.37
C GLN A 366 -0.98 4.60 4.18
N GLY A 367 -1.66 4.93 3.08
CA GLY A 367 -1.05 5.36 1.83
C GLY A 367 -0.65 4.23 0.89
N GLN A 368 -0.65 2.97 1.33
CA GLN A 368 -0.28 1.81 0.51
C GLN A 368 -1.50 1.16 -0.15
N TYR A 369 -1.39 0.93 -1.45
CA TYR A 369 -2.35 0.18 -2.26
C TYR A 369 -1.65 -1.04 -2.88
N GLU A 370 -2.06 -2.25 -2.54
CA GLU A 370 -1.48 -3.49 -3.05
C GLU A 370 -1.90 -3.74 -4.50
N ASP A 371 -0.92 -4.00 -5.35
CA ASP A 371 -1.10 -4.50 -6.71
C ASP A 371 -0.84 -6.00 -6.76
N GLU A 372 -1.89 -6.80 -6.79
CA GLU A 372 -1.82 -8.25 -6.71
C GLU A 372 -0.93 -8.87 -7.80
N GLN A 373 -0.97 -8.33 -9.03
CA GLN A 373 -0.21 -8.86 -10.16
C GLN A 373 1.31 -8.69 -10.01
N THR A 374 1.75 -7.66 -9.30
CA THR A 374 3.18 -7.32 -9.14
C THR A 374 3.71 -7.57 -7.74
N GLU A 375 2.81 -7.85 -6.78
CA GLU A 375 3.12 -7.95 -5.34
C GLU A 375 3.76 -6.68 -4.76
N LEU A 376 3.61 -5.55 -5.45
CA LEU A 376 4.09 -4.26 -5.00
C LEU A 376 2.95 -3.46 -4.37
N TYR A 377 3.30 -2.57 -3.44
CA TYR A 377 2.37 -1.60 -2.87
C TYR A 377 2.69 -0.21 -3.41
N TYR A 378 1.77 0.34 -4.20
CA TYR A 378 1.86 1.73 -4.63
C TYR A 378 1.71 2.64 -3.41
N ASN A 379 2.72 3.42 -3.11
CA ASN A 379 2.77 4.34 -1.98
C ASN A 379 3.10 5.77 -2.45
N ARG A 380 2.23 6.30 -3.29
CA ARG A 380 2.26 7.64 -3.87
C ARG A 380 3.52 7.92 -4.71
N PHE A 381 4.66 8.23 -4.11
CA PHE A 381 5.92 8.56 -4.82
C PHE A 381 6.84 7.36 -5.02
N ARG A 382 6.62 6.28 -4.32
CA ARG A 382 7.43 5.06 -4.40
C ARG A 382 6.56 3.80 -4.43
N TYR A 383 7.19 2.68 -4.79
CA TYR A 383 6.60 1.36 -4.66
C TYR A 383 7.32 0.58 -3.56
N TYR A 384 6.56 0.05 -2.63
CA TYR A 384 7.05 -0.77 -1.54
C TYR A 384 6.91 -2.25 -1.90
N SER A 385 7.94 -3.03 -1.62
CA SER A 385 7.92 -4.49 -1.70
C SER A 385 7.88 -5.08 -0.29
N SER A 386 6.77 -5.65 0.11
CA SER A 386 6.65 -6.36 1.39
C SER A 386 7.55 -7.59 1.44
N GLY A 387 7.80 -8.25 0.29
CA GLY A 387 8.77 -9.32 0.14
C GLY A 387 10.21 -8.89 0.44
N MET A 388 10.62 -7.70 0.04
CA MET A 388 11.91 -7.12 0.38
C MET A 388 11.89 -6.40 1.74
N GLY A 389 10.74 -5.87 2.15
CA GLY A 389 10.59 -5.05 3.36
C GLY A 389 11.08 -3.61 3.17
N MET A 390 11.15 -3.13 1.92
CA MET A 390 11.71 -1.83 1.56
C MET A 390 11.11 -1.31 0.25
N TYR A 391 11.36 -0.04 -0.07
CA TYR A 391 11.05 0.53 -1.36
C TYR A 391 11.98 -0.02 -2.45
N ILE A 392 11.48 -0.08 -3.69
CA ILE A 392 12.25 -0.58 -4.85
C ILE A 392 12.98 0.54 -5.61
N SER A 393 12.86 1.79 -5.15
CA SER A 393 13.58 2.95 -5.67
C SER A 393 14.13 3.80 -4.54
N SER A 394 15.16 4.60 -4.83
CA SER A 394 15.73 5.53 -3.86
C SER A 394 14.72 6.62 -3.51
N ASP A 395 14.85 7.18 -2.29
CA ASP A 395 14.00 8.27 -1.83
C ASP A 395 14.20 9.53 -2.68
N PRO A 396 13.15 10.10 -3.31
CA PRO A 396 13.26 11.32 -4.11
C PRO A 396 13.77 12.54 -3.33
N ILE A 397 13.54 12.57 -2.00
CA ILE A 397 14.05 13.62 -1.10
C ILE A 397 15.34 13.20 -0.38
N GLY A 398 15.85 12.02 -0.68
CA GLY A 398 17.09 11.48 -0.11
C GLY A 398 16.99 11.30 1.41
N LEU A 399 18.08 11.58 2.10
CA LEU A 399 18.12 11.45 3.58
C LEU A 399 17.30 12.54 4.31
N ALA A 400 16.72 13.51 3.61
CA ALA A 400 15.76 14.45 4.20
C ALA A 400 14.46 13.76 4.66
N GLY A 401 14.18 12.55 4.17
CA GLY A 401 13.07 11.69 4.61
C GLY A 401 13.28 11.03 5.98
N ASN A 402 14.29 11.43 6.76
CA ASN A 402 14.55 10.94 8.12
C ASN A 402 14.75 9.41 8.25
N ASN A 403 14.92 8.70 7.14
CA ASN A 403 15.30 7.30 7.14
C ASN A 403 16.83 7.14 7.11
N PRO A 404 17.40 6.19 7.83
CA PRO A 404 18.85 5.95 7.80
C PRO A 404 19.30 5.36 6.45
N THR A 405 18.39 4.75 5.66
CA THR A 405 18.66 4.28 4.31
C THR A 405 17.75 4.98 3.29
N LEU A 406 18.21 5.06 2.03
CA LEU A 406 17.40 5.62 0.93
C LEU A 406 16.20 4.75 0.52
N TYR A 407 16.15 3.50 0.98
CA TYR A 407 15.14 2.51 0.60
C TYR A 407 14.24 2.08 1.77
N GLY A 408 14.51 2.56 2.97
CA GLY A 408 13.74 2.19 4.16
C GLY A 408 12.29 2.70 4.09
N TYR A 409 11.34 1.89 4.61
CA TYR A 409 9.96 2.34 4.85
C TYR A 409 9.91 3.18 6.14
N VAL A 410 9.87 2.54 7.29
CA VAL A 410 9.93 3.20 8.60
C VAL A 410 10.74 2.33 9.57
N ASN A 411 11.35 2.95 10.58
CA ASN A 411 12.13 2.21 11.58
C ASN A 411 11.22 1.34 12.46
N ASN A 412 10.08 1.88 12.88
CA ASN A 412 9.15 1.19 13.75
C ASN A 412 7.74 1.19 13.12
N VAL A 413 7.37 0.06 12.51
CA VAL A 413 6.07 -0.16 11.83
C VAL A 413 4.88 -0.23 12.79
N THR A 414 5.12 -0.26 14.12
CA THR A 414 4.04 -0.28 15.12
C THR A 414 3.62 1.12 15.58
N ILE A 415 4.37 2.18 15.23
CA ILE A 415 4.06 3.56 15.64
C ILE A 415 4.31 4.60 14.54
N TRP A 416 5.02 4.25 13.47
CA TRP A 416 5.34 5.16 12.38
C TRP A 416 4.73 4.70 11.07
N LEU A 417 4.33 5.65 10.24
CA LEU A 417 3.77 5.46 8.91
C LEU A 417 4.48 6.37 7.92
N ASP A 418 4.54 5.96 6.66
CA ASP A 418 4.99 6.79 5.55
C ASP A 418 3.91 6.82 4.44
N PRO A 419 2.84 7.62 4.59
CA PRO A 419 1.70 7.59 3.68
C PRO A 419 2.00 8.06 2.26
N LEU A 420 3.09 8.79 2.07
CA LEU A 420 3.48 9.33 0.77
C LEU A 420 4.69 8.64 0.15
N GLY A 421 5.36 7.75 0.88
CA GLY A 421 6.61 7.18 0.41
C GLY A 421 7.76 8.21 0.40
N LEU A 422 7.82 9.10 1.40
CA LEU A 422 8.82 10.16 1.52
C LEU A 422 9.34 10.30 2.96
N ASP A 423 8.52 10.81 3.87
CA ASP A 423 8.90 11.14 5.24
C ASP A 423 7.99 10.41 6.24
N PRO A 424 8.55 9.59 7.14
CA PRO A 424 7.80 8.91 8.18
C PRO A 424 7.07 9.90 9.11
N LEU A 425 5.76 9.68 9.27
CA LEU A 425 4.92 10.39 10.23
C LEU A 425 4.71 9.52 11.47
N GLY A 426 5.13 10.01 12.63
CA GLY A 426 4.78 9.37 13.90
C GLY A 426 3.32 9.55 14.23
N THR A 427 2.68 8.53 14.81
CA THR A 427 1.38 8.71 15.44
C THR A 427 1.55 9.68 16.61
N LYS A 428 0.97 10.87 16.49
CA LYS A 428 0.80 11.71 17.68
C LYS A 428 -0.27 11.02 18.53
N GLY A 429 0.16 10.45 19.66
CA GLY A 429 -0.75 9.97 20.69
C GLY A 429 -1.65 11.08 21.21
#